data_7856670924f5b0106d0723e49c0b2ddd
#
_entry.id   7856670924f5b0106d0723e49c0b2ddd
#
_cell.length_a   1.000
_cell.length_b   1.000
_cell.length_c   1.000
_cell.angle_alpha   90.00
_cell.angle_beta   90.00
_cell.angle_gamma   90.00
#
_symmetry.space_group_name_H-M   'P 1'
#
loop_
_entity.id
_entity.type
_entity.pdbx_description
1 polymer ?
#
loop_
_entity_poly.entity_id
_entity_poly.type
_entity_poly.pdbx_seq_one_letter_code
_entity_poly.pdbx_strand_id
1 'polypeptide(L)'
;MVNRVVNGYYGEIIISDQFKISRSTTKAQLIAFFGESNISVRDIENGYIHYTIRGVIIEKISFSFLIIFNHEQLHMIIFGFDYSPTDNWSNWSEEKELKRLDKYEKWLTQQIGTKRNYPWGVIGASFDAKGGSTSIVMRYLK
;
A
#
# COMPACT_ATOMS: atom_id res chain seq x y z
N MET A 1 7.68 -21.98 2.86
CA MET A 1 6.90 -21.07 3.72
C MET A 1 6.76 -19.72 3.03
N VAL A 2 5.55 -19.24 2.88
CA VAL A 2 5.32 -17.91 2.31
C VAL A 2 5.49 -16.88 3.43
N ASN A 3 6.44 -15.96 3.24
CA ASN A 3 6.63 -14.88 4.19
C ASN A 3 5.50 -13.87 4.06
N ARG A 4 4.93 -13.49 5.18
CA ARG A 4 3.73 -12.65 5.21
C ARG A 4 4.10 -11.17 5.20
N VAL A 5 3.60 -10.46 4.20
CA VAL A 5 3.71 -8.99 4.13
C VAL A 5 2.47 -8.35 4.73
N VAL A 6 1.31 -8.95 4.54
CA VAL A 6 0.05 -8.44 5.08
C VAL A 6 -0.43 -9.35 6.20
N ASN A 7 -0.70 -8.77 7.37
CA ASN A 7 -1.40 -9.45 8.44
C ASN A 7 -2.86 -8.97 8.40
N GLY A 8 -3.74 -9.82 7.85
CA GLY A 8 -5.16 -9.47 7.70
C GLY A 8 -5.88 -9.39 9.03
N TYR A 9 -5.47 -10.20 10.01
CA TYR A 9 -6.13 -10.22 11.30
C TYR A 9 -6.01 -8.88 12.02
N TYR A 10 -4.82 -8.27 12.00
CA TYR A 10 -4.56 -7.00 12.69
C TYR A 10 -4.58 -5.79 11.78
N GLY A 11 -4.67 -5.96 10.45
CA GLY A 11 -4.62 -4.85 9.53
C GLY A 11 -3.26 -4.19 9.47
N GLU A 12 -2.21 -5.00 9.29
CA GLU A 12 -0.82 -4.54 9.33
C GLU A 12 -0.09 -4.86 8.03
N ILE A 13 0.81 -3.96 7.64
CA ILE A 13 1.83 -4.24 6.61
C ILE A 13 3.14 -4.49 7.34
N ILE A 14 3.72 -5.66 7.15
CA ILE A 14 4.96 -6.07 7.80
C ILE A 14 6.12 -5.67 6.90
N ILE A 15 6.84 -4.61 7.26
CA ILE A 15 7.98 -4.11 6.49
C ILE A 15 9.23 -4.92 6.83
N SER A 16 9.42 -5.21 8.12
CA SER A 16 10.56 -6.01 8.60
C SER A 16 10.19 -6.58 9.97
N ASP A 17 11.11 -7.35 10.53
CA ASP A 17 10.93 -7.89 11.90
C ASP A 17 10.79 -6.76 12.93
N GLN A 18 11.23 -5.56 12.60
CA GLN A 18 11.30 -4.44 13.52
C GLN A 18 10.28 -3.35 13.26
N PHE A 19 9.57 -3.40 12.13
CA PHE A 19 8.64 -2.34 11.80
C PHE A 19 7.43 -2.86 11.05
N LYS A 20 6.26 -2.50 11.53
CA LYS A 20 4.97 -2.78 10.91
C LYS A 20 4.18 -1.49 10.81
N ILE A 21 3.47 -1.33 9.70
CA ILE A 21 2.55 -0.20 9.54
C ILE A 21 1.17 -0.70 9.93
N SER A 22 0.54 -0.02 10.88
CA SER A 22 -0.79 -0.35 11.38
C SER A 22 -1.60 0.92 11.57
N ARG A 23 -2.84 0.76 11.99
CA ARG A 23 -3.72 1.90 12.27
C ARG A 23 -3.11 2.87 13.28
N SER A 24 -2.32 2.36 14.23
CA SER A 24 -1.71 3.18 15.28
C SER A 24 -0.38 3.81 14.88
N THR A 25 0.12 3.53 13.68
CA THR A 25 1.39 4.10 13.22
C THR A 25 1.26 5.61 13.05
N THR A 26 2.25 6.34 13.58
CA THR A 26 2.29 7.79 13.51
C THR A 26 3.20 8.27 12.39
N LYS A 27 3.00 9.53 11.99
CA LYS A 27 3.89 10.20 11.02
C LYS A 27 5.33 10.16 11.49
N ALA A 28 5.56 10.44 12.78
CA ALA A 28 6.90 10.44 13.35
C ALA A 28 7.57 9.08 13.25
N GLN A 29 6.81 8.00 13.46
CA GLN A 29 7.34 6.64 13.34
C GLN A 29 7.76 6.31 11.91
N LEU A 30 6.98 6.74 10.93
CA LEU A 30 7.32 6.54 9.52
C LEU A 30 8.62 7.29 9.17
N ILE A 31 8.72 8.53 9.58
CA ILE A 31 9.91 9.35 9.31
C ILE A 31 11.13 8.74 10.00
N ALA A 32 10.98 8.29 11.24
CA ALA A 32 12.09 7.69 11.98
C ALA A 32 12.59 6.39 11.33
N PHE A 33 11.68 5.58 10.80
CA PHE A 33 12.07 4.30 10.20
C PHE A 33 12.63 4.45 8.77
N PHE A 34 11.90 5.17 7.90
CA PHE A 34 12.28 5.27 6.48
C PHE A 34 13.30 6.37 6.20
N GLY A 35 13.36 7.40 7.03
CA GLY A 35 14.19 8.58 6.80
C GLY A 35 13.43 9.65 6.03
N GLU A 36 13.58 10.89 6.46
CA GLU A 36 12.87 12.02 5.88
C GLU A 36 13.14 12.18 4.38
N SER A 37 14.39 11.94 3.96
CA SER A 37 14.79 12.10 2.55
C SER A 37 14.17 11.03 1.64
N ASN A 38 13.66 9.95 2.19
CA ASN A 38 13.06 8.85 1.42
C ASN A 38 11.54 8.94 1.34
N ILE A 39 10.95 9.98 1.93
CA ILE A 39 9.51 10.16 1.97
C ILE A 39 9.14 11.46 1.28
N SER A 40 8.21 11.38 0.32
CA SER A 40 7.61 12.57 -0.27
C SER A 40 6.31 12.87 0.46
N VAL A 41 6.16 14.08 0.95
CA VAL A 41 4.99 14.50 1.73
C VAL A 41 4.20 15.52 0.92
N ARG A 42 2.87 15.32 0.85
CA ARG A 42 1.99 16.24 0.16
C ARG A 42 0.76 16.50 1.01
N ASP A 43 0.53 17.76 1.33
CA ASP A 43 -0.69 18.19 2.03
C ASP A 43 -1.80 18.37 1.00
N ILE A 44 -2.90 17.61 1.16
CA ILE A 44 -4.02 17.62 0.21
C ILE A 44 -5.17 18.49 0.71
N GLU A 45 -4.99 19.13 1.87
CA GLU A 45 -5.97 19.95 2.54
C GLU A 45 -7.04 19.14 3.28
N ASN A 46 -7.83 19.81 4.09
CA ASN A 46 -8.89 19.20 4.90
C ASN A 46 -8.39 18.13 5.86
N GLY A 47 -7.13 18.26 6.30
CA GLY A 47 -6.52 17.31 7.22
C GLY A 47 -5.90 16.08 6.58
N TYR A 48 -6.00 15.94 5.25
CA TYR A 48 -5.41 14.79 4.54
C TYR A 48 -3.98 15.10 4.15
N ILE A 49 -3.07 14.20 4.52
CA ILE A 49 -1.65 14.30 4.17
C ILE A 49 -1.21 12.97 3.57
N HIS A 50 -0.56 13.04 2.42
CA HIS A 50 -0.06 11.88 1.67
C HIS A 50 1.44 11.72 1.91
N TYR A 51 1.84 10.54 2.37
CA TYR A 51 3.24 10.14 2.49
C TYR A 51 3.52 9.08 1.44
N THR A 52 4.42 9.38 0.49
CA THR A 52 4.78 8.44 -0.56
C THR A 52 6.19 7.91 -0.32
N ILE A 53 6.32 6.58 -0.30
CA ILE A 53 7.59 5.90 -0.08
C ILE A 53 7.75 4.88 -1.19
N ARG A 54 8.84 4.97 -1.96
CA ARG A 54 9.09 4.09 -3.10
C ARG A 54 10.30 3.22 -2.87
N GLY A 55 10.35 2.09 -3.58
CA GLY A 55 11.52 1.23 -3.57
C GLY A 55 11.76 0.52 -2.25
N VAL A 56 10.70 0.18 -1.53
CA VAL A 56 10.80 -0.55 -0.27
C VAL A 56 10.91 -2.04 -0.60
N ILE A 57 12.07 -2.63 -0.28
CA ILE A 57 12.31 -4.04 -0.58
C ILE A 57 11.82 -4.90 0.58
N ILE A 58 10.84 -5.77 0.29
CA ILE A 58 10.31 -6.74 1.24
C ILE A 58 10.33 -8.09 0.54
N GLU A 59 11.06 -9.06 1.09
CA GLU A 59 11.16 -10.41 0.50
C GLU A 59 11.58 -10.36 -0.98
N LYS A 60 12.57 -9.51 -1.29
CA LYS A 60 13.15 -9.33 -2.63
C LYS A 60 12.20 -8.68 -3.64
N ILE A 61 11.05 -8.21 -3.20
CA ILE A 61 10.08 -7.52 -4.05
C ILE A 61 10.10 -6.04 -3.71
N SER A 62 10.11 -5.17 -4.73
CA SER A 62 10.10 -3.72 -4.53
C SER A 62 8.66 -3.22 -4.46
N PHE A 63 8.30 -2.63 -3.33
CA PHE A 63 6.98 -2.07 -3.09
C PHE A 63 7.03 -0.56 -3.10
N SER A 64 5.91 0.05 -3.51
CA SER A 64 5.69 1.48 -3.35
C SER A 64 4.44 1.66 -2.50
N PHE A 65 4.51 2.58 -1.54
CA PHE A 65 3.43 2.85 -0.61
C PHE A 65 2.98 4.30 -0.69
N LEU A 66 1.68 4.51 -0.71
CA LEU A 66 1.06 5.80 -0.47
C LEU A 66 0.28 5.66 0.82
N ILE A 67 0.74 6.35 1.86
CA ILE A 67 0.16 6.26 3.19
C ILE A 67 -0.57 7.57 3.46
N ILE A 68 -1.87 7.49 3.68
CA ILE A 68 -2.74 8.66 3.80
C ILE A 68 -3.20 8.80 5.25
N PHE A 69 -2.85 9.94 5.86
CA PHE A 69 -3.34 10.31 7.18
C PHE A 69 -4.49 11.29 7.02
N ASN A 70 -5.48 11.16 7.89
CA ASN A 70 -6.50 12.18 8.08
C ASN A 70 -6.29 12.74 9.48
N HIS A 71 -5.88 14.01 9.54
CA HIS A 71 -5.38 14.62 10.76
C HIS A 71 -4.21 13.79 11.30
N GLU A 72 -4.28 13.28 12.51
CA GLU A 72 -3.18 12.51 13.08
C GLU A 72 -3.36 10.99 12.95
N GLN A 73 -4.46 10.55 12.32
CA GLN A 73 -4.78 9.12 12.23
C GLN A 73 -4.52 8.56 10.84
N LEU A 74 -3.92 7.39 10.80
CA LEU A 74 -3.72 6.68 9.55
C LEU A 74 -5.08 6.23 9.02
N HIS A 75 -5.40 6.67 7.80
CA HIS A 75 -6.70 6.47 7.18
C HIS A 75 -6.68 5.34 6.13
N MET A 76 -5.65 5.32 5.29
CA MET A 76 -5.60 4.43 4.15
C MET A 76 -4.16 4.17 3.74
N ILE A 77 -3.90 2.96 3.26
CA ILE A 77 -2.62 2.61 2.65
C ILE A 77 -2.93 2.09 1.25
N ILE A 78 -2.32 2.70 0.24
CA ILE A 78 -2.42 2.26 -1.15
C ILE A 78 -1.04 1.80 -1.55
N PHE A 79 -0.92 0.56 -2.04
CA PHE A 79 0.40 0.04 -2.37
C PHE A 79 0.36 -0.89 -3.57
N GLY A 80 1.54 -1.14 -4.11
CA GLY A 80 1.71 -2.03 -5.23
C GLY A 80 3.15 -2.48 -5.37
N PHE A 81 3.37 -3.39 -6.31
CA PHE A 81 4.69 -3.95 -6.60
C PHE A 81 4.76 -4.35 -8.07
N ASP A 82 5.95 -4.73 -8.54
CA ASP A 82 6.18 -5.15 -9.93
C ASP A 82 5.93 -4.06 -10.97
N TYR A 83 6.17 -2.80 -10.60
CA TYR A 83 6.21 -1.73 -11.59
C TYR A 83 7.57 -1.70 -12.27
N SER A 84 7.57 -1.70 -13.60
CA SER A 84 8.79 -1.55 -14.36
C SER A 84 9.26 -0.09 -14.28
N PRO A 85 10.57 0.17 -14.16
CA PRO A 85 11.08 1.55 -14.24
C PRO A 85 10.76 2.23 -15.55
N THR A 86 10.41 1.47 -16.60
CA THR A 86 10.04 2.01 -17.92
C THR A 86 8.53 2.22 -18.06
N ASP A 87 7.74 1.89 -17.05
CA ASP A 87 6.28 2.10 -17.10
C ASP A 87 5.98 3.59 -17.10
N ASN A 88 5.24 4.04 -18.12
CA ASN A 88 4.81 5.43 -18.26
C ASN A 88 3.56 5.49 -19.15
N TRP A 89 3.03 6.68 -19.36
CA TRP A 89 1.82 6.84 -20.14
C TRP A 89 1.97 6.42 -21.61
N SER A 90 3.20 6.47 -22.18
CA SER A 90 3.41 6.11 -23.57
C SER A 90 3.33 4.61 -23.83
N ASN A 91 3.59 3.78 -22.79
CA ASN A 91 3.46 2.33 -22.92
C ASN A 91 2.35 1.74 -22.02
N TRP A 92 1.48 2.61 -21.53
CA TRP A 92 0.34 2.20 -20.71
C TRP A 92 -0.67 1.42 -21.54
N SER A 93 -1.27 0.39 -20.94
CA SER A 93 -2.42 -0.30 -21.52
C SER A 93 -3.33 -0.81 -20.43
N GLU A 94 -4.63 -0.76 -20.70
CA GLU A 94 -5.63 -1.30 -19.78
C GLU A 94 -5.43 -2.81 -19.57
N GLU A 95 -5.03 -3.51 -20.64
CA GLU A 95 -4.76 -4.94 -20.55
C GLU A 95 -3.67 -5.26 -19.52
N LYS A 96 -2.58 -4.49 -19.51
CA LYS A 96 -1.52 -4.65 -18.53
C LYS A 96 -2.03 -4.42 -17.12
N GLU A 97 -2.86 -3.40 -16.93
CA GLU A 97 -3.40 -3.08 -15.61
C GLU A 97 -4.38 -4.14 -15.13
N LEU A 98 -5.19 -4.71 -16.01
CA LEU A 98 -6.10 -5.79 -15.65
C LEU A 98 -5.36 -7.08 -15.31
N LYS A 99 -4.24 -7.36 -15.97
CA LYS A 99 -3.37 -8.47 -15.61
C LYS A 99 -2.74 -8.25 -14.23
N ARG A 100 -2.35 -7.01 -13.92
CA ARG A 100 -1.83 -6.65 -12.61
C ARG A 100 -2.90 -6.83 -11.54
N LEU A 101 -4.13 -6.46 -11.84
CA LEU A 101 -5.26 -6.65 -10.92
C LEU A 101 -5.42 -8.14 -10.56
N ASP A 102 -5.40 -9.03 -11.55
CA ASP A 102 -5.47 -10.46 -11.31
C ASP A 102 -4.30 -10.96 -10.47
N LYS A 103 -3.11 -10.48 -10.76
CA LYS A 103 -1.89 -10.83 -10.01
C LYS A 103 -2.00 -10.38 -8.55
N TYR A 104 -2.49 -9.17 -8.31
CA TYR A 104 -2.65 -8.65 -6.96
C TYR A 104 -3.71 -9.42 -6.17
N GLU A 105 -4.81 -9.80 -6.82
CA GLU A 105 -5.85 -10.60 -6.18
C GLU A 105 -5.31 -11.96 -5.75
N LYS A 106 -4.54 -12.61 -6.61
CA LYS A 106 -3.91 -13.90 -6.29
C LYS A 106 -2.91 -13.76 -5.17
N TRP A 107 -2.10 -12.70 -5.21
CA TRP A 107 -1.13 -12.43 -4.16
C TRP A 107 -1.81 -12.20 -2.81
N LEU A 108 -2.88 -11.40 -2.78
CA LEU A 108 -3.64 -11.17 -1.55
C LEU A 108 -4.22 -12.46 -1.00
N THR A 109 -4.75 -13.32 -1.88
CA THR A 109 -5.29 -14.61 -1.44
C THR A 109 -4.20 -15.49 -0.82
N GLN A 110 -2.99 -15.44 -1.35
CA GLN A 110 -1.86 -16.14 -0.74
C GLN A 110 -1.49 -15.55 0.63
N GLN A 111 -1.63 -14.25 0.79
CA GLN A 111 -1.26 -13.56 2.03
C GLN A 111 -2.31 -13.76 3.13
N ILE A 112 -3.59 -13.59 2.82
CA ILE A 112 -4.64 -13.49 3.84
C ILE A 112 -5.87 -14.36 3.55
N GLY A 113 -5.86 -15.15 2.48
CA GLY A 113 -7.03 -15.92 2.09
C GLY A 113 -8.03 -15.06 1.35
N THR A 114 -9.30 -15.46 1.36
CA THR A 114 -10.34 -14.79 0.57
C THR A 114 -11.10 -13.69 1.31
N LYS A 115 -10.89 -13.58 2.62
CA LYS A 115 -11.58 -12.57 3.42
C LYS A 115 -11.00 -11.19 3.12
N ARG A 116 -11.88 -10.19 2.92
CA ARG A 116 -11.49 -8.83 2.57
C ARG A 116 -12.04 -7.79 3.56
N ASN A 117 -13.01 -8.17 4.39
CA ASN A 117 -13.64 -7.30 5.38
C ASN A 117 -13.27 -7.78 6.77
N TYR A 118 -12.82 -6.84 7.60
CA TYR A 118 -12.32 -7.13 8.96
C TYR A 118 -12.85 -6.08 9.93
N PRO A 119 -12.79 -6.34 11.24
CA PRO A 119 -13.19 -5.32 12.22
C PRO A 119 -12.45 -4.00 12.11
N TRP A 120 -11.19 -4.02 11.65
CA TRP A 120 -10.40 -2.78 11.49
C TRP A 120 -10.70 -2.05 10.18
N GLY A 121 -11.27 -2.71 9.17
CA GLY A 121 -11.55 -2.10 7.88
C GLY A 121 -11.58 -3.10 6.75
N VAL A 122 -11.18 -2.66 5.55
CA VAL A 122 -11.23 -3.47 4.34
C VAL A 122 -9.90 -3.44 3.60
N ILE A 123 -9.63 -4.50 2.83
CA ILE A 123 -8.46 -4.58 1.96
C ILE A 123 -8.86 -5.25 0.64
N GLY A 124 -8.33 -4.75 -0.46
CA GLY A 124 -8.61 -5.35 -1.77
C GLY A 124 -7.74 -4.75 -2.86
N ALA A 125 -7.66 -5.46 -3.98
CA ALA A 125 -7.03 -4.94 -5.18
C ALA A 125 -8.08 -4.22 -6.01
N SER A 126 -7.70 -3.12 -6.65
CA SER A 126 -8.63 -2.38 -7.49
C SER A 126 -7.91 -1.69 -8.64
N PHE A 127 -8.66 -1.55 -9.74
CA PHE A 127 -8.23 -0.79 -10.90
C PHE A 127 -8.97 0.53 -10.91
N ASP A 128 -8.22 1.63 -10.90
CA ASP A 128 -8.78 2.97 -11.02
C ASP A 128 -8.85 3.35 -12.50
N ALA A 129 -10.04 3.29 -13.08
CA ALA A 129 -10.24 3.57 -14.50
C ALA A 129 -9.88 5.02 -14.86
N LYS A 130 -10.08 5.96 -13.95
CA LYS A 130 -9.74 7.38 -14.17
C LYS A 130 -8.24 7.62 -14.13
N GLY A 131 -7.57 7.05 -13.14
CA GLY A 131 -6.14 7.18 -12.98
C GLY A 131 -5.33 6.22 -13.84
N GLY A 132 -5.96 5.17 -14.36
CA GLY A 132 -5.31 4.17 -15.17
C GLY A 132 -4.32 3.30 -14.42
N SER A 133 -4.50 3.11 -13.12
CA SER A 133 -3.57 2.35 -12.29
C SER A 133 -4.28 1.30 -11.45
N THR A 134 -3.53 0.26 -11.11
CA THR A 134 -3.98 -0.84 -10.26
C THR A 134 -3.18 -0.83 -8.98
N SER A 135 -3.87 -1.02 -7.87
CA SER A 135 -3.23 -1.02 -6.55
C SER A 135 -3.97 -1.91 -5.58
N ILE A 136 -3.32 -2.16 -4.46
CA ILE A 136 -3.95 -2.81 -3.30
C ILE A 136 -4.26 -1.68 -2.32
N VAL A 137 -5.48 -1.66 -1.81
CA VAL A 137 -5.95 -0.59 -0.93
C VAL A 137 -6.37 -1.17 0.41
N MET A 138 -5.80 -0.64 1.49
CA MET A 138 -6.23 -0.92 2.85
C MET A 138 -6.88 0.35 3.39
N ARG A 139 -8.13 0.24 3.79
CA ARG A 139 -8.85 1.38 4.37
C ARG A 139 -9.27 1.04 5.78
N TYR A 140 -8.83 1.84 6.73
CA TYR A 140 -9.17 1.65 8.13
C TYR A 140 -10.50 2.34 8.45
N LEU A 141 -11.28 1.69 9.31
CA LEU A 141 -12.51 2.29 9.84
C LEU A 141 -12.16 3.41 10.82
N LYS A 142 -13.00 4.42 10.83
CA LYS A 142 -12.85 5.53 11.78
C LYS A 142 -13.23 5.11 13.19
#